data_20e72dd0f34d65e69e554e864ecd6f1b
#
_entry.id   20e72dd0f34d65e69e554e864ecd6f1b
#
_cell.length_a   1.000
_cell.length_b   1.000
_cell.length_c   1.000
_cell.angle_alpha   90.00
_cell.angle_beta   90.00
_cell.angle_gamma   90.00
#
_symmetry.space_group_name_H-M   'P 1'
#
loop_
_entity.id
_entity.type
_entity.pdbx_description
1 polymer ?
#
loop_
_entity_poly.entity_id
_entity_poly.type
_entity_poly.pdbx_seq_one_letter_code
_entity_poly.pdbx_strand_id
1 'polypeptide(L)'
;KYFGAAFGIAFLVCSIYVVNLFSSKPFSLDHYLAKELIVNLVDSPEYMTYIGIVDFLNPITKHNSKLSNTTLEDSEADHIDTIKHLQILNSYADDDLTEDQIITKKIAVFDTENDINGFENFRFHSYPINQIGGAHLNAVEFMTDIHPIRSKREANDYLKRVNQIGASMDNLLLWFDKQAEIG
;
A
#
# COMPACT_ATOMS: atom_id res chain seq x y z
N LYS A 1 33.27 -29.81 16.36
CA LYS A 1 33.45 -29.38 14.96
C LYS A 1 32.13 -29.38 14.18
N TYR A 2 31.28 -30.42 14.28
CA TYR A 2 29.99 -30.50 13.55
C TYR A 2 28.94 -29.46 13.97
N PHE A 3 28.95 -29.02 15.24
CA PHE A 3 28.00 -28.02 15.74
C PHE A 3 28.22 -26.63 15.10
N GLY A 4 29.48 -26.26 14.89
CA GLY A 4 29.81 -24.99 14.20
C GLY A 4 29.45 -25.01 12.72
N ALA A 5 29.62 -26.17 12.05
CA ALA A 5 29.23 -26.33 10.65
C ALA A 5 27.69 -26.27 10.48
N ALA A 6 26.93 -26.93 11.37
CA ALA A 6 25.47 -26.91 11.36
C ALA A 6 24.91 -25.49 11.60
N PHE A 7 25.50 -24.75 12.54
CA PHE A 7 25.14 -23.36 12.80
C PHE A 7 25.45 -22.44 11.60
N GLY A 8 26.62 -22.63 10.97
CA GLY A 8 27.00 -21.89 9.77
C GLY A 8 26.04 -22.12 8.60
N ILE A 9 25.61 -23.37 8.38
CA ILE A 9 24.64 -23.72 7.33
C ILE A 9 23.27 -23.10 7.65
N ALA A 10 22.79 -23.21 8.88
CA ALA A 10 21.51 -22.61 9.28
C ALA A 10 21.52 -21.08 9.11
N PHE A 11 22.60 -20.41 9.50
CA PHE A 11 22.76 -18.97 9.29
C PHE A 11 22.76 -18.60 7.80
N LEU A 12 23.45 -19.35 6.96
CA LEU A 12 23.48 -19.12 5.51
C LEU A 12 22.09 -19.28 4.90
N VAL A 13 21.35 -20.33 5.25
CA VAL A 13 19.99 -20.57 4.77
C VAL A 13 19.05 -19.45 5.20
N CYS A 14 19.11 -19.01 6.46
CA CYS A 14 18.34 -17.88 6.94
C CYS A 14 18.68 -16.59 6.21
N SER A 15 19.98 -16.35 5.93
CA SER A 15 20.42 -15.16 5.19
C SER A 15 19.91 -15.17 3.75
N ILE A 16 19.97 -16.30 3.05
CA ILE A 16 19.43 -16.46 1.69
C ILE A 16 17.91 -16.21 1.70
N TYR A 17 17.20 -16.76 2.69
CA TYR A 17 15.76 -16.58 2.83
C TYR A 17 15.39 -15.11 3.04
N VAL A 18 16.10 -14.42 3.95
CA VAL A 18 15.89 -12.98 4.19
C VAL A 18 16.16 -12.15 2.94
N VAL A 19 17.29 -12.39 2.26
CA VAL A 19 17.62 -11.70 1.00
C VAL A 19 16.55 -11.94 -0.06
N ASN A 20 16.04 -13.19 -0.15
CA ASN A 20 14.97 -13.53 -1.08
C ASN A 20 13.66 -12.75 -0.81
N LEU A 21 13.27 -12.54 0.47
CA LEU A 21 12.08 -11.76 0.81
C LEU A 21 12.19 -10.30 0.33
N PHE A 22 13.40 -9.74 0.28
CA PHE A 22 13.65 -8.37 -0.19
C PHE A 22 13.95 -8.28 -1.69
N SER A 23 13.98 -9.42 -2.41
CA SER A 23 14.16 -9.40 -3.86
C SER A 23 12.91 -8.84 -4.56
N SER A 24 13.08 -8.34 -5.80
CA SER A 24 11.96 -7.90 -6.63
C SER A 24 10.98 -9.05 -6.92
N LYS A 25 11.53 -10.25 -7.15
CA LYS A 25 10.77 -11.49 -7.33
C LYS A 25 11.27 -12.56 -6.33
N PRO A 26 10.59 -12.76 -5.20
CA PRO A 26 10.83 -13.88 -4.29
C PRO A 26 10.64 -15.26 -4.98
N PHE A 27 11.28 -16.30 -4.43
CA PHE A 27 11.18 -17.66 -4.99
C PHE A 27 9.75 -18.23 -4.96
N SER A 28 8.93 -17.79 -4.02
CA SER A 28 7.56 -18.26 -3.83
C SER A 28 6.57 -17.12 -4.10
N LEU A 29 5.47 -17.45 -4.80
CA LEU A 29 4.35 -16.54 -5.00
C LEU A 29 3.79 -16.03 -3.66
N ASP A 30 3.63 -16.91 -2.65
CA ASP A 30 3.10 -16.52 -1.33
C ASP A 30 4.00 -15.49 -0.63
N HIS A 31 5.33 -15.64 -0.75
CA HIS A 31 6.26 -14.66 -0.20
C HIS A 31 6.19 -13.32 -0.94
N TYR A 32 5.99 -13.36 -2.25
CA TYR A 32 5.78 -12.16 -3.04
C TYR A 32 4.51 -11.42 -2.61
N LEU A 33 3.38 -12.12 -2.55
CA LEU A 33 2.10 -11.53 -2.13
C LEU A 33 2.14 -11.01 -0.69
N ALA A 34 2.78 -11.74 0.23
CA ALA A 34 2.97 -11.28 1.61
C ALA A 34 3.85 -10.02 1.68
N LYS A 35 4.90 -9.93 0.87
CA LYS A 35 5.74 -8.74 0.74
C LYS A 35 4.92 -7.56 0.23
N GLU A 36 4.17 -7.73 -0.86
CA GLU A 36 3.31 -6.67 -1.43
C GLU A 36 2.27 -6.19 -0.41
N LEU A 37 1.64 -7.10 0.33
CA LEU A 37 0.73 -6.73 1.42
C LEU A 37 1.42 -5.85 2.47
N ILE A 38 2.65 -6.18 2.89
CA ILE A 38 3.40 -5.41 3.87
C ILE A 38 3.80 -4.04 3.30
N VAL A 39 4.26 -3.97 2.05
CA VAL A 39 4.61 -2.72 1.38
C VAL A 39 3.40 -1.81 1.32
N ASN A 40 2.28 -2.29 0.78
CA ASN A 40 1.03 -1.52 0.67
C ASN A 40 0.51 -1.06 2.05
N LEU A 41 0.66 -1.89 3.08
CA LEU A 41 0.29 -1.51 4.45
C LEU A 41 1.15 -0.35 4.96
N VAL A 42 2.48 -0.43 4.77
CA VAL A 42 3.41 0.62 5.25
C VAL A 42 3.25 1.92 4.48
N ASP A 43 2.91 1.85 3.20
CA ASP A 43 2.67 3.01 2.34
C ASP A 43 1.28 3.65 2.54
N SER A 44 0.43 3.04 3.38
CA SER A 44 -0.90 3.55 3.72
C SER A 44 -0.99 3.97 5.20
N PRO A 45 -0.53 5.18 5.58
CA PRO A 45 -0.49 5.64 6.97
C PRO A 45 -1.85 5.63 7.66
N GLU A 46 -2.92 5.98 6.94
CA GLU A 46 -4.29 5.97 7.46
C GLU A 46 -4.73 4.53 7.75
N TYR A 47 -4.42 3.59 6.86
CA TYR A 47 -4.79 2.20 7.04
C TYR A 47 -4.06 1.55 8.22
N MET A 48 -2.76 1.88 8.40
CA MET A 48 -2.00 1.47 9.60
C MET A 48 -2.66 1.97 10.88
N THR A 49 -3.11 3.23 10.90
CA THR A 49 -3.82 3.82 12.05
C THR A 49 -5.17 3.14 12.27
N TYR A 50 -5.94 2.88 11.19
CA TYR A 50 -7.25 2.26 11.25
C TYR A 50 -7.18 0.84 11.84
N ILE A 51 -6.23 0.02 11.40
CA ILE A 51 -6.04 -1.32 11.94
C ILE A 51 -5.64 -1.29 13.43
N GLY A 52 -4.83 -0.31 13.86
CA GLY A 52 -4.40 -0.11 15.24
C GLY A 52 -3.44 -1.17 15.80
N ILE A 53 -3.44 -2.40 15.28
CA ILE A 53 -2.58 -3.49 15.77
C ILE A 53 -1.09 -3.23 15.52
N VAL A 54 -0.76 -2.31 14.63
CA VAL A 54 0.61 -1.91 14.30
C VAL A 54 1.06 -0.61 14.97
N ASP A 55 0.26 -0.05 15.89
CA ASP A 55 0.58 1.19 16.62
C ASP A 55 1.93 1.14 17.35
N PHE A 56 2.38 -0.06 17.74
CA PHE A 56 3.71 -0.24 18.31
C PHE A 56 4.86 0.11 17.35
N LEU A 57 4.62 0.09 16.04
CA LEU A 57 5.58 0.51 15.01
C LEU A 57 5.59 2.03 14.79
N ASN A 58 4.59 2.78 15.29
CA ASN A 58 4.48 4.22 15.07
C ASN A 58 5.75 5.03 15.43
N PRO A 59 6.55 4.68 16.47
CA PRO A 59 7.81 5.37 16.73
C PRO A 59 8.82 5.32 15.57
N ILE A 60 8.75 4.29 14.73
CA ILE A 60 9.63 4.06 13.58
C ILE A 60 8.97 4.59 12.30
N THR A 61 7.76 4.14 11.99
CA THR A 61 7.03 4.45 10.75
C THR A 61 6.44 5.86 10.75
N LYS A 62 6.12 6.39 11.94
CA LYS A 62 5.46 7.69 12.14
C LYS A 62 4.12 7.80 11.40
N HIS A 63 3.45 6.66 11.16
CA HIS A 63 2.22 6.61 10.38
C HIS A 63 1.12 7.49 10.99
N ASN A 64 0.97 7.56 12.33
CA ASN A 64 -0.03 8.41 12.97
C ASN A 64 0.18 9.92 12.74
N SER A 65 1.31 10.35 12.19
CA SER A 65 1.59 11.75 11.89
C SER A 65 1.57 12.10 10.40
N LYS A 66 1.17 11.16 9.54
CA LYS A 66 1.21 11.30 8.09
C LYS A 66 -0.15 11.04 7.46
N LEU A 67 -0.41 11.67 6.33
CA LEU A 67 -1.44 11.28 5.36
C LEU A 67 -0.76 10.69 4.13
N SER A 68 -1.49 9.85 3.40
CA SER A 68 -1.05 9.36 2.10
C SER A 68 -0.93 10.52 1.11
N ASN A 69 0.05 10.44 0.23
CA ASN A 69 0.12 11.36 -0.90
C ASN A 69 -1.02 11.08 -1.88
N THR A 70 -1.61 12.15 -2.40
CA THR A 70 -2.75 12.09 -3.32
C THR A 70 -2.51 12.95 -4.57
N THR A 71 -1.26 13.16 -4.94
CA THR A 71 -0.92 13.94 -6.13
C THR A 71 -1.17 13.13 -7.41
N LEU A 72 -1.34 13.84 -8.53
CA LEU A 72 -1.44 13.18 -9.84
C LEU A 72 -0.14 12.43 -10.20
N GLU A 73 1.01 12.96 -9.76
CA GLU A 73 2.33 12.34 -9.98
C GLU A 73 2.47 11.04 -9.20
N ASP A 74 2.07 11.01 -7.93
CA ASP A 74 2.07 9.77 -7.12
C ASP A 74 1.16 8.72 -7.76
N SER A 75 -0.02 9.12 -8.23
CA SER A 75 -0.95 8.23 -8.94
C SER A 75 -0.39 7.64 -10.25
N GLU A 76 0.45 8.41 -10.98
CA GLU A 76 1.20 7.88 -12.14
C GLU A 76 2.29 6.89 -11.72
N ALA A 77 3.00 7.18 -10.64
CA ALA A 77 4.02 6.28 -10.10
C ALA A 77 3.41 4.96 -9.63
N ASP A 78 2.29 5.02 -8.90
CA ASP A 78 1.53 3.84 -8.46
C ASP A 78 1.06 3.00 -9.64
N HIS A 79 0.61 3.63 -10.73
CA HIS A 79 0.22 2.92 -11.95
C HIS A 79 1.40 2.17 -12.59
N ILE A 80 2.57 2.81 -12.66
CA ILE A 80 3.79 2.16 -13.16
C ILE A 80 4.16 0.95 -12.29
N ASP A 81 4.02 1.06 -10.97
CA ASP A 81 4.31 -0.04 -10.05
C ASP A 81 3.25 -1.16 -10.15
N THR A 82 1.99 -0.82 -10.40
CA THR A 82 0.92 -1.80 -10.70
C THR A 82 1.23 -2.61 -11.96
N ILE A 83 1.74 -1.97 -13.03
CA ILE A 83 2.17 -2.68 -14.24
C ILE A 83 3.34 -3.63 -13.95
N LYS A 84 4.33 -3.21 -13.13
CA LYS A 84 5.43 -4.09 -12.71
C LYS A 84 4.93 -5.26 -11.87
N HIS A 85 3.97 -5.01 -10.97
CA HIS A 85 3.32 -6.04 -10.17
C HIS A 85 2.70 -7.12 -11.06
N LEU A 86 1.95 -6.74 -12.09
CA LEU A 86 1.38 -7.66 -13.08
C LEU A 86 2.46 -8.49 -13.79
N GLN A 87 3.55 -7.85 -14.21
CA GLN A 87 4.67 -8.56 -14.85
C GLN A 87 5.30 -9.61 -13.93
N ILE A 88 5.47 -9.29 -12.65
CA ILE A 88 6.02 -10.22 -11.66
C ILE A 88 5.05 -11.38 -11.40
N LEU A 89 3.75 -11.12 -11.21
CA LEU A 89 2.73 -12.15 -11.06
C LEU A 89 2.76 -13.15 -12.25
N ASN A 90 2.78 -12.63 -13.47
CA ASN A 90 2.83 -13.45 -14.69
C ASN A 90 4.14 -14.22 -14.86
N SER A 91 5.21 -13.81 -14.18
CA SER A 91 6.50 -14.50 -14.24
C SER A 91 6.59 -15.80 -13.43
N TYR A 92 5.62 -16.06 -12.54
CA TYR A 92 5.50 -17.35 -11.84
C TYR A 92 4.83 -18.37 -12.76
N ALA A 93 5.53 -19.44 -13.15
CA ALA A 93 4.99 -20.47 -14.00
C ALA A 93 3.95 -21.31 -13.25
N ASP A 94 2.82 -21.63 -13.88
CA ASP A 94 1.75 -22.41 -13.25
C ASP A 94 2.20 -23.83 -12.88
N ASP A 95 3.15 -24.40 -13.64
CA ASP A 95 3.72 -25.71 -13.38
C ASP A 95 4.51 -25.80 -12.06
N ASP A 96 4.96 -24.66 -11.52
CA ASP A 96 5.68 -24.54 -10.26
C ASP A 96 4.76 -24.23 -9.07
N LEU A 97 3.44 -24.10 -9.30
CA LEU A 97 2.46 -23.69 -8.32
C LEU A 97 1.50 -24.82 -7.94
N THR A 98 1.00 -24.78 -6.70
CA THR A 98 -0.11 -25.63 -6.30
C THR A 98 -1.44 -25.12 -6.91
N GLU A 99 -2.48 -25.96 -6.90
CA GLU A 99 -3.82 -25.56 -7.39
C GLU A 99 -4.35 -24.30 -6.69
N ASP A 100 -4.19 -24.20 -5.37
CA ASP A 100 -4.62 -23.01 -4.58
C ASP A 100 -3.81 -21.77 -4.97
N GLN A 101 -2.50 -21.92 -5.21
CA GLN A 101 -1.64 -20.83 -5.66
C GLN A 101 -1.98 -20.38 -7.07
N ILE A 102 -2.36 -21.29 -7.97
CA ILE A 102 -2.83 -20.95 -9.32
C ILE A 102 -4.12 -20.11 -9.24
N ILE A 103 -5.07 -20.50 -8.37
CA ILE A 103 -6.31 -19.73 -8.17
C ILE A 103 -5.98 -18.34 -7.60
N THR A 104 -5.14 -18.26 -6.57
CA THR A 104 -4.71 -17.00 -5.97
C THR A 104 -4.03 -16.09 -6.99
N LYS A 105 -3.11 -16.64 -7.81
CA LYS A 105 -2.46 -15.91 -8.89
C LYS A 105 -3.46 -15.35 -9.90
N LYS A 106 -4.43 -16.17 -10.33
CA LYS A 106 -5.46 -15.74 -11.29
C LYS A 106 -6.31 -14.59 -10.74
N ILE A 107 -6.68 -14.64 -9.46
CA ILE A 107 -7.40 -13.55 -8.80
C ILE A 107 -6.54 -12.29 -8.77
N ALA A 108 -5.29 -12.39 -8.32
CA ALA A 108 -4.37 -11.27 -8.25
C ALA A 108 -4.11 -10.64 -9.63
N VAL A 109 -3.91 -11.46 -10.66
CA VAL A 109 -3.75 -10.99 -12.06
C VAL A 109 -5.00 -10.26 -12.53
N PHE A 110 -6.18 -10.85 -12.32
CA PHE A 110 -7.45 -10.23 -12.72
C PHE A 110 -7.68 -8.87 -12.05
N ASP A 111 -7.45 -8.79 -10.73
CA ASP A 111 -7.60 -7.53 -9.98
C ASP A 111 -6.59 -6.47 -10.50
N THR A 112 -5.32 -6.86 -10.69
CA THR A 112 -4.29 -5.97 -11.19
C THR A 112 -4.57 -5.47 -12.62
N GLU A 113 -5.09 -6.34 -13.50
CA GLU A 113 -5.50 -5.94 -14.85
C GLU A 113 -6.70 -4.97 -14.82
N ASN A 114 -7.64 -5.15 -13.90
CA ASN A 114 -8.75 -4.21 -13.70
C ASN A 114 -8.26 -2.86 -13.17
N ASP A 115 -7.28 -2.83 -12.26
CA ASP A 115 -6.70 -1.59 -11.76
C ASP A 115 -5.98 -0.82 -12.88
N ILE A 116 -5.20 -1.52 -13.71
CA ILE A 116 -4.55 -0.93 -14.90
C ILE A 116 -5.59 -0.36 -15.85
N ASN A 117 -6.61 -1.16 -16.22
CA ASN A 117 -7.69 -0.70 -17.10
C ASN A 117 -8.47 0.47 -16.51
N GLY A 118 -8.73 0.44 -15.19
CA GLY A 118 -9.38 1.53 -14.46
C GLY A 118 -8.59 2.84 -14.56
N PHE A 119 -7.30 2.77 -14.37
CA PHE A 119 -6.42 3.93 -14.50
C PHE A 119 -6.35 4.46 -15.94
N GLU A 120 -6.13 3.60 -16.92
CA GLU A 120 -5.93 4.00 -18.31
C GLU A 120 -7.20 4.55 -18.97
N ASN A 121 -8.36 3.98 -18.64
CA ASN A 121 -9.61 4.30 -19.35
C ASN A 121 -10.64 5.06 -18.50
N PHE A 122 -10.55 4.98 -17.15
CA PHE A 122 -11.59 5.50 -16.27
C PHE A 122 -11.06 6.35 -15.11
N ARG A 123 -9.78 6.70 -15.10
CA ARG A 123 -9.12 7.41 -14.01
C ARG A 123 -9.90 8.63 -13.50
N PHE A 124 -10.44 9.43 -14.40
CA PHE A 124 -11.14 10.68 -14.08
C PHE A 124 -12.67 10.58 -14.14
N HIS A 125 -13.23 9.35 -14.16
CA HIS A 125 -14.68 9.16 -14.19
C HIS A 125 -15.31 9.11 -12.79
N SER A 126 -14.53 8.88 -11.75
CA SER A 126 -15.00 8.86 -10.36
C SER A 126 -14.92 10.24 -9.73
N TYR A 127 -15.92 10.58 -8.92
CA TYR A 127 -15.95 11.84 -8.17
C TYR A 127 -15.39 11.62 -6.76
N PRO A 128 -14.20 12.15 -6.43
CA PRO A 128 -13.58 12.01 -5.11
C PRO A 128 -14.34 12.74 -4.01
N ILE A 129 -15.25 13.64 -4.38
CA ILE A 129 -16.17 14.34 -3.49
C ILE A 129 -17.59 14.20 -4.04
N ASN A 130 -18.52 13.70 -3.22
CA ASN A 130 -19.93 13.61 -3.54
C ASN A 130 -20.79 13.78 -2.26
N GLN A 131 -22.11 13.90 -2.41
CA GLN A 131 -23.03 14.17 -1.29
C GLN A 131 -23.20 12.99 -0.30
N ILE A 132 -22.80 11.78 -0.66
CA ILE A 132 -22.95 10.58 0.18
C ILE A 132 -21.64 10.25 0.89
N GLY A 133 -20.51 10.55 0.27
CA GLY A 133 -19.19 10.23 0.77
C GLY A 133 -18.11 11.00 0.02
N GLY A 134 -16.86 10.69 0.29
CA GLY A 134 -15.73 11.27 -0.39
C GLY A 134 -14.68 11.84 0.56
N ALA A 135 -13.58 12.30 0.00
CA ALA A 135 -12.39 12.69 0.75
C ALA A 135 -12.65 13.69 1.88
N HIS A 136 -13.57 14.65 1.69
CA HIS A 136 -13.89 15.66 2.68
C HIS A 136 -14.61 15.08 3.92
N LEU A 137 -15.51 14.12 3.74
CA LEU A 137 -16.19 13.45 4.86
C LEU A 137 -15.26 12.42 5.51
N ASN A 138 -14.54 11.65 4.71
CA ASN A 138 -13.62 10.64 5.20
C ASN A 138 -12.48 11.26 6.03
N ALA A 139 -11.97 12.44 5.66
CA ALA A 139 -10.97 13.15 6.44
C ALA A 139 -11.49 13.56 7.82
N VAL A 140 -12.75 14.04 7.90
CA VAL A 140 -13.37 14.41 9.18
C VAL A 140 -13.58 13.17 10.05
N GLU A 141 -14.23 12.14 9.52
CA GLU A 141 -14.50 10.88 10.23
C GLU A 141 -13.20 10.23 10.73
N PHE A 142 -12.19 10.14 9.86
CA PHE A 142 -10.91 9.59 10.22
C PHE A 142 -10.26 10.35 11.39
N MET A 143 -10.30 11.68 11.38
CA MET A 143 -9.68 12.50 12.42
C MET A 143 -10.48 12.54 13.71
N THR A 144 -11.81 12.37 13.67
CA THR A 144 -12.65 12.41 14.87
C THR A 144 -12.83 11.05 15.52
N ASP A 145 -12.95 9.99 14.73
CA ASP A 145 -13.40 8.69 15.23
C ASP A 145 -12.29 7.64 15.25
N ILE A 146 -11.29 7.78 14.38
CA ILE A 146 -10.26 6.75 14.17
C ILE A 146 -8.90 7.15 14.73
N HIS A 147 -8.48 8.41 14.54
CA HIS A 147 -7.16 8.85 14.99
C HIS A 147 -7.06 8.82 16.53
N PRO A 148 -6.09 8.08 17.13
CA PRO A 148 -5.97 7.96 18.57
C PRO A 148 -5.40 9.25 19.21
N ILE A 149 -6.03 9.72 20.32
CA ILE A 149 -5.52 10.83 21.16
C ILE A 149 -5.50 10.37 22.62
N ARG A 150 -4.63 9.42 22.95
CA ARG A 150 -4.48 8.85 24.31
C ARG A 150 -3.25 9.38 25.04
N SER A 151 -2.38 10.11 24.34
CA SER A 151 -1.11 10.63 24.86
C SER A 151 -0.73 11.97 24.22
N LYS A 152 0.20 12.72 24.85
CA LYS A 152 0.75 13.96 24.29
C LYS A 152 1.42 13.73 22.92
N ARG A 153 2.03 12.58 22.71
CA ARG A 153 2.62 12.21 21.41
C ARG A 153 1.53 12.10 20.36
N GLU A 154 0.47 11.35 20.64
CA GLU A 154 -0.65 11.15 19.70
C GLU A 154 -1.37 12.47 19.41
N ALA A 155 -1.54 13.34 20.40
CA ALA A 155 -2.07 14.68 20.16
C ALA A 155 -1.17 15.52 19.22
N ASN A 156 0.14 15.41 19.34
CA ASN A 156 1.06 16.06 18.42
C ASN A 156 1.00 15.44 17.01
N ASP A 157 0.85 14.12 16.89
CA ASP A 157 0.70 13.43 15.61
C ASP A 157 -0.64 13.81 14.95
N TYR A 158 -1.71 13.97 15.73
CA TYR A 158 -2.99 14.51 15.27
C TYR A 158 -2.83 15.90 14.65
N LEU A 159 -2.16 16.83 15.34
CA LEU A 159 -1.94 18.20 14.84
C LEU A 159 -1.14 18.20 13.53
N LYS A 160 -0.14 17.30 13.39
CA LYS A 160 0.62 17.17 12.15
C LYS A 160 -0.26 16.70 10.98
N ARG A 161 -1.20 15.78 11.21
CA ARG A 161 -2.15 15.34 10.19
C ARG A 161 -3.11 16.44 9.80
N VAL A 162 -3.70 17.15 10.77
CA VAL A 162 -4.59 18.29 10.50
C VAL A 162 -3.91 19.30 9.57
N ASN A 163 -2.63 19.60 9.82
CA ASN A 163 -1.87 20.52 8.97
C ASN A 163 -1.63 20.01 7.52
N GLN A 164 -1.80 18.72 7.25
CA GLN A 164 -1.64 18.14 5.90
C GLN A 164 -2.97 18.11 5.14
N ILE A 165 -4.12 18.17 5.81
CA ILE A 165 -5.45 18.06 5.17
C ILE A 165 -5.64 19.15 4.10
N GLY A 166 -5.22 20.40 4.37
CA GLY A 166 -5.32 21.47 3.39
C GLY A 166 -4.64 21.11 2.05
N ALA A 167 -3.37 20.70 2.11
CA ALA A 167 -2.65 20.28 0.90
C ALA A 167 -3.27 19.07 0.21
N SER A 168 -3.81 18.12 0.98
CA SER A 168 -4.54 16.98 0.41
C SER A 168 -5.81 17.42 -0.33
N MET A 169 -6.54 18.40 0.20
CA MET A 169 -7.70 18.97 -0.49
C MET A 169 -7.30 19.78 -1.74
N ASP A 170 -6.19 20.52 -1.69
CA ASP A 170 -5.68 21.25 -2.86
C ASP A 170 -5.34 20.28 -4.02
N ASN A 171 -4.81 19.09 -3.71
CA ASN A 171 -4.57 18.06 -4.73
C ASN A 171 -5.86 17.57 -5.39
N LEU A 172 -6.99 17.53 -4.65
CA LEU A 172 -8.30 17.20 -5.24
C LEU A 172 -8.79 18.25 -6.23
N LEU A 173 -8.45 19.52 -6.05
CA LEU A 173 -8.79 20.58 -7.01
C LEU A 173 -8.12 20.31 -8.37
N LEU A 174 -6.85 19.89 -8.35
CA LEU A 174 -6.14 19.50 -9.58
C LEU A 174 -6.80 18.31 -10.27
N TRP A 175 -7.35 17.39 -9.49
CA TRP A 175 -8.12 16.26 -10.00
C TRP A 175 -9.41 16.72 -10.69
N PHE A 176 -10.16 17.65 -10.10
CA PHE A 176 -11.35 18.22 -10.69
C PHE A 176 -11.06 19.02 -11.97
N ASP A 177 -9.93 19.74 -12.00
CA ASP A 177 -9.50 20.44 -13.24
C ASP A 177 -9.32 19.42 -14.37
N LYS A 178 -8.70 18.28 -14.11
CA LYS A 178 -8.57 17.20 -15.11
C LYS A 178 -9.90 16.58 -15.51
N GLN A 179 -10.84 16.41 -14.59
CA GLN A 179 -12.20 15.96 -14.93
C GLN A 179 -12.91 16.96 -15.83
N ALA A 180 -12.79 18.27 -15.55
CA ALA A 180 -13.41 19.31 -16.36
C ALA A 180 -12.79 19.42 -17.78
N GLU A 181 -11.51 19.06 -17.96
CA GLU A 181 -10.86 19.01 -19.27
C GLU A 181 -11.41 17.89 -20.17
N ILE A 182 -11.91 16.82 -19.57
CA ILE A 182 -12.41 15.64 -20.31
C ILE A 182 -13.88 15.81 -20.70
N GLY A 183 -14.66 16.61 -19.98
CA GLY A 183 -16.08 16.88 -20.21
C GLY A 183 -16.99 15.98 -19.40
#